data_6d1da4109396c3831172c2a5b5dda17e
#
_entry.id   6d1da4109396c3831172c2a5b5dda17e
#
_cell.length_a   1.000
_cell.length_b   1.000
_cell.length_c   1.000
_cell.angle_alpha   90.00
_cell.angle_beta   90.00
_cell.angle_gamma   90.00
#
_symmetry.space_group_name_H-M   'P 1'
#
loop_
_entity.id
_entity.type
_entity.pdbx_description
1 polymer ?
#
loop_
_entity_poly.entity_id
_entity_poly.type
_entity_poly.pdbx_seq_one_letter_code
_entity_poly.pdbx_strand_id
1 'polypeptide(L)'
;MRESGNGSRRRMTLVFLLAAVLVSSGIAISPAHGATLRGQMAPLINDDRTDRDRPALKLDLDLSRYAKKHSQDMADAGELFHTTDLAAKLKGKHWSIGGENVGVASSLADLEDMFMASAPHRRNILNREFDHFAVGVVQSDGNFWVTIIFYG
;
A
#
# COMPACT_ATOMS: atom_id res chain seq x y z
N MET A 1 80.69 -27.72 -42.52
CA MET A 1 79.51 -28.46 -42.00
C MET A 1 78.49 -27.39 -41.60
N ARG A 2 77.31 -27.35 -42.26
CA ARG A 2 76.25 -26.37 -42.06
C ARG A 2 75.19 -27.02 -41.17
N GLU A 3 74.81 -26.33 -40.12
CA GLU A 3 73.56 -26.66 -39.43
C GLU A 3 72.61 -25.48 -39.55
N SER A 4 71.44 -25.76 -40.10
CA SER A 4 70.36 -24.84 -40.31
C SER A 4 69.44 -24.83 -39.11
N GLY A 5 69.35 -23.71 -38.45
CA GLY A 5 68.38 -23.46 -37.37
C GLY A 5 67.00 -23.08 -37.92
N ASN A 6 66.06 -23.94 -37.72
CA ASN A 6 64.63 -23.74 -38.06
C ASN A 6 63.93 -22.88 -36.99
N GLY A 7 63.67 -21.63 -37.35
CA GLY A 7 62.97 -20.67 -36.49
C GLY A 7 61.44 -20.85 -36.59
N SER A 8 60.85 -21.58 -35.65
CA SER A 8 59.41 -21.68 -35.51
C SER A 8 58.79 -20.36 -35.06
N ARG A 9 58.12 -19.67 -36.01
CA ARG A 9 57.30 -18.50 -35.69
C ARG A 9 56.02 -18.93 -35.02
N ARG A 10 55.92 -18.79 -33.70
CA ARG A 10 54.67 -18.93 -32.95
C ARG A 10 53.77 -17.76 -33.31
N ARG A 11 52.68 -18.05 -34.01
CA ARG A 11 51.58 -17.10 -34.22
C ARG A 11 50.82 -16.93 -32.93
N MET A 12 50.94 -15.78 -32.30
CA MET A 12 50.17 -15.37 -31.12
C MET A 12 48.79 -14.93 -31.57
N THR A 13 47.81 -15.79 -31.40
CA THR A 13 46.40 -15.46 -31.64
C THR A 13 45.89 -14.60 -30.50
N LEU A 14 45.65 -13.30 -30.80
CA LEU A 14 45.09 -12.38 -29.83
C LEU A 14 43.57 -12.62 -29.79
N VAL A 15 43.08 -13.25 -28.70
CA VAL A 15 41.66 -13.41 -28.45
C VAL A 15 41.13 -12.13 -27.79
N PHE A 16 40.41 -11.33 -28.56
CA PHE A 16 39.66 -10.20 -27.99
C PHE A 16 38.43 -10.74 -27.23
N LEU A 17 38.49 -10.74 -25.91
CA LEU A 17 37.31 -10.95 -25.09
C LEU A 17 36.49 -9.66 -25.09
N LEU A 18 35.39 -9.66 -25.85
CA LEU A 18 34.38 -8.61 -25.79
C LEU A 18 33.58 -8.78 -24.52
N ALA A 19 33.91 -8.03 -23.46
CA ALA A 19 33.08 -7.95 -22.28
C ALA A 19 31.84 -7.13 -22.60
N ALA A 20 30.71 -7.81 -22.82
CA ALA A 20 29.40 -7.18 -22.89
C ALA A 20 29.01 -6.69 -21.50
N VAL A 21 29.14 -5.39 -21.27
CA VAL A 21 28.56 -4.73 -20.08
C VAL A 21 27.07 -4.64 -20.29
N LEU A 22 26.32 -5.55 -19.67
CA LEU A 22 24.87 -5.44 -19.52
C LEU A 22 24.59 -4.32 -18.51
N VAL A 23 24.36 -3.12 -19.02
CA VAL A 23 23.76 -2.05 -18.23
C VAL A 23 22.29 -2.43 -18.03
N SER A 24 21.99 -3.08 -16.92
CA SER A 24 20.61 -3.22 -16.47
C SER A 24 20.12 -1.84 -16.05
N SER A 25 19.41 -1.16 -16.93
CA SER A 25 18.65 0.04 -16.59
C SER A 25 17.54 -0.41 -15.65
N GLY A 26 17.82 -0.43 -14.35
CA GLY A 26 16.80 -0.52 -13.33
C GLY A 26 15.89 0.69 -13.49
N ILE A 27 14.69 0.47 -14.04
CA ILE A 27 13.62 1.46 -13.96
C ILE A 27 13.30 1.59 -12.49
N ALA A 28 13.87 2.60 -11.84
CA ALA A 28 13.40 3.02 -10.54
C ALA A 28 11.98 3.56 -10.77
N ILE A 29 10.98 2.75 -10.42
CA ILE A 29 9.59 3.21 -10.31
C ILE A 29 9.60 4.18 -9.14
N SER A 30 9.81 5.47 -9.43
CA SER A 30 9.55 6.53 -8.46
C SER A 30 8.09 6.40 -8.05
N PRO A 31 7.75 6.41 -6.74
CA PRO A 31 6.36 6.49 -6.33
C PRO A 31 5.77 7.72 -6.99
N ALA A 32 4.70 7.53 -7.75
CA ALA A 32 4.07 8.58 -8.54
C ALA A 32 3.80 9.79 -7.62
N HIS A 33 4.46 10.90 -7.89
CA HIS A 33 4.16 12.19 -7.29
C HIS A 33 2.70 12.53 -7.67
N GLY A 34 1.76 12.28 -6.72
CA GLY A 34 0.36 12.56 -6.92
C GLY A 34 -0.63 11.52 -6.40
N ALA A 35 -0.17 10.40 -5.82
CA ALA A 35 -1.10 9.50 -5.15
C ALA A 35 -1.77 10.24 -3.97
N THR A 36 -3.11 10.30 -3.97
CA THR A 36 -3.85 10.88 -2.84
C THR A 36 -3.55 10.11 -1.57
N LEU A 37 -3.68 10.72 -0.40
CA LEU A 37 -3.47 10.04 0.89
C LEU A 37 -4.33 8.76 0.99
N ARG A 38 -5.58 8.80 0.50
CA ARG A 38 -6.43 7.62 0.35
C ARG A 38 -5.80 6.57 -0.56
N GLY A 39 -5.20 6.98 -1.67
CA GLY A 39 -4.52 6.09 -2.61
C GLY A 39 -3.24 5.46 -2.04
N GLN A 40 -2.71 5.99 -0.96
CA GLN A 40 -1.61 5.37 -0.21
C GLN A 40 -2.12 4.40 0.86
N MET A 41 -3.20 4.73 1.57
CA MET A 41 -3.75 3.89 2.65
C MET A 41 -4.53 2.67 2.13
N ALA A 42 -5.30 2.82 1.05
CA ALA A 42 -6.15 1.73 0.57
C ALA A 42 -5.38 0.47 0.13
N PRO A 43 -4.21 0.56 -0.56
CA PRO A 43 -3.40 -0.61 -0.86
C PRO A 43 -2.91 -1.34 0.39
N LEU A 44 -2.45 -0.64 1.43
CA LEU A 44 -1.94 -1.27 2.66
C LEU A 44 -2.95 -2.25 3.25
N ILE A 45 -4.23 -1.82 3.34
CA ILE A 45 -5.32 -2.69 3.84
C ILE A 45 -5.52 -3.91 2.93
N ASN A 46 -5.51 -3.71 1.61
CA ASN A 46 -5.74 -4.81 0.68
C ASN A 46 -4.54 -5.77 0.59
N ASP A 47 -3.32 -5.28 0.75
CA ASP A 47 -2.12 -6.11 0.84
C ASP A 47 -2.18 -7.01 2.08
N ASP A 48 -2.53 -6.46 3.25
CA ASP A 48 -2.75 -7.25 4.47
C ASP A 48 -3.83 -8.33 4.32
N ARG A 49 -4.87 -8.04 3.55
CA ARG A 49 -5.92 -9.02 3.24
C ARG A 49 -5.41 -10.11 2.31
N THR A 50 -4.79 -9.74 1.20
CA THR A 50 -4.34 -10.72 0.18
C THR A 50 -3.21 -11.60 0.70
N ASP A 51 -2.31 -11.07 1.51
CA ASP A 51 -1.24 -11.83 2.18
C ASP A 51 -1.78 -12.87 3.18
N ARG A 52 -3.08 -12.78 3.53
CA ARG A 52 -3.76 -13.69 4.45
C ARG A 52 -4.96 -14.41 3.81
N ASP A 53 -4.91 -14.61 2.50
CA ASP A 53 -5.94 -15.31 1.72
C ASP A 53 -7.35 -14.72 1.91
N ARG A 54 -7.45 -13.39 1.94
CA ARG A 54 -8.70 -12.63 1.89
C ARG A 54 -8.80 -11.90 0.56
N PRO A 55 -9.95 -11.95 -0.12
CA PRO A 55 -10.15 -11.12 -1.31
C PRO A 55 -9.94 -9.65 -1.01
N ALA A 56 -9.32 -8.92 -1.95
CA ALA A 56 -9.22 -7.47 -1.87
C ALA A 56 -10.62 -6.84 -1.85
N LEU A 57 -10.80 -5.81 -1.04
CA LEU A 57 -12.03 -5.04 -0.96
C LEU A 57 -12.13 -4.04 -2.11
N LYS A 58 -13.35 -3.77 -2.56
CA LYS A 58 -13.64 -2.74 -3.55
C LYS A 58 -13.77 -1.39 -2.87
N LEU A 59 -13.04 -0.39 -3.38
CA LEU A 59 -13.06 0.96 -2.83
C LEU A 59 -14.32 1.71 -3.24
N ASP A 60 -15.12 2.13 -2.24
CA ASP A 60 -16.27 3.02 -2.41
C ASP A 60 -15.82 4.49 -2.33
N LEU A 61 -15.76 5.14 -3.48
CA LEU A 61 -15.30 6.53 -3.57
C LEU A 61 -16.30 7.53 -2.97
N ASP A 62 -17.60 7.24 -3.04
CA ASP A 62 -18.64 8.12 -2.51
C ASP A 62 -18.64 8.11 -0.99
N LEU A 63 -18.61 6.92 -0.40
CA LEU A 63 -18.50 6.78 1.05
C LEU A 63 -17.16 7.28 1.58
N SER A 64 -16.10 7.22 0.77
CA SER A 64 -14.78 7.77 1.14
C SER A 64 -14.79 9.28 1.33
N ARG A 65 -15.72 10.01 0.72
CA ARG A 65 -15.90 11.45 1.00
C ARG A 65 -16.39 11.69 2.42
N TYR A 66 -17.35 10.87 2.86
CA TYR A 66 -17.79 10.89 4.26
C TYR A 66 -16.65 10.49 5.21
N ALA A 67 -15.97 9.38 4.95
CA ALA A 67 -14.84 8.93 5.77
C ALA A 67 -13.77 10.01 5.91
N LYS A 68 -13.47 10.75 4.81
CA LYS A 68 -12.53 11.88 4.87
C LYS A 68 -13.04 13.01 5.75
N LYS A 69 -14.34 13.34 5.65
CA LYS A 69 -14.93 14.37 6.52
C LYS A 69 -14.85 13.95 7.99
N HIS A 70 -15.15 12.72 8.30
CA HIS A 70 -15.03 12.17 9.66
C HIS A 70 -13.60 12.23 10.19
N SER A 71 -12.60 11.89 9.35
CA SER A 71 -11.19 12.07 9.71
C SER A 71 -10.83 13.54 9.98
N GLN A 72 -11.41 14.48 9.23
CA GLN A 72 -11.21 15.90 9.48
C GLN A 72 -11.85 16.32 10.81
N ASP A 73 -13.08 15.87 11.09
CA ASP A 73 -13.78 16.18 12.34
C ASP A 73 -12.98 15.69 13.57
N MET A 74 -12.37 14.49 13.48
CA MET A 74 -11.47 13.97 14.52
C MET A 74 -10.19 14.81 14.64
N ALA A 75 -9.58 15.21 13.53
CA ALA A 75 -8.38 16.05 13.53
C ALA A 75 -8.65 17.43 14.14
N ASP A 76 -9.79 18.05 13.80
CA ASP A 76 -10.20 19.36 14.32
C ASP A 76 -10.53 19.29 15.84
N ALA A 77 -11.06 18.16 16.30
CA ALA A 77 -11.34 17.91 17.71
C ALA A 77 -10.08 17.49 18.50
N GLY A 78 -9.02 17.00 17.83
CA GLY A 78 -7.86 16.41 18.48
C GLY A 78 -8.16 15.09 19.21
N GLU A 79 -9.26 14.40 18.84
CA GLU A 79 -9.78 13.23 19.55
C GLU A 79 -10.26 12.17 18.54
N LEU A 80 -10.02 10.88 18.87
CA LEU A 80 -10.56 9.75 18.11
C LEU A 80 -11.97 9.41 18.60
N PHE A 81 -12.92 9.32 17.67
CA PHE A 81 -14.27 8.84 17.94
C PHE A 81 -14.83 8.09 16.73
N HIS A 82 -15.74 7.15 17.01
CA HIS A 82 -16.43 6.41 15.97
C HIS A 82 -17.64 7.15 15.42
N THR A 83 -18.02 6.81 14.19
CA THR A 83 -19.29 7.25 13.58
C THR A 83 -20.46 6.79 14.45
N THR A 84 -21.29 7.74 14.92
CA THR A 84 -22.40 7.45 15.84
C THR A 84 -23.55 6.69 15.17
N ASP A 85 -23.72 6.80 13.87
CA ASP A 85 -24.77 6.11 13.08
C ASP A 85 -24.19 5.60 11.76
N LEU A 86 -23.37 4.55 11.85
CA LEU A 86 -22.77 3.90 10.70
C LEU A 86 -23.85 3.34 9.74
N ALA A 87 -24.94 2.80 10.28
CA ALA A 87 -26.03 2.23 9.49
C ALA A 87 -26.69 3.30 8.59
N ALA A 88 -26.87 4.53 9.09
CA ALA A 88 -27.37 5.63 8.26
C ALA A 88 -26.40 6.01 7.14
N LYS A 89 -25.08 5.87 7.34
CA LYS A 89 -24.07 6.14 6.30
C LYS A 89 -24.05 5.06 5.22
N LEU A 90 -24.43 3.84 5.57
CA LEU A 90 -24.55 2.71 4.64
C LEU A 90 -25.93 2.64 3.94
N LYS A 91 -26.86 3.53 4.29
CA LYS A 91 -28.19 3.55 3.66
C LYS A 91 -28.07 3.69 2.14
N GLY A 92 -28.77 2.81 1.42
CA GLY A 92 -28.72 2.74 -0.06
C GLY A 92 -27.56 1.93 -0.63
N LYS A 93 -26.68 1.38 0.22
CA LYS A 93 -25.72 0.36 -0.17
C LYS A 93 -26.36 -1.03 0.00
N HIS A 94 -25.86 -2.02 -0.74
CA HIS A 94 -26.17 -3.42 -0.46
C HIS A 94 -25.25 -3.89 0.67
N TRP A 95 -25.77 -4.00 1.88
CA TRP A 95 -24.99 -4.40 3.03
C TRP A 95 -25.85 -5.17 4.05
N SER A 96 -25.24 -6.07 4.77
CA SER A 96 -25.82 -6.80 5.91
C SER A 96 -24.97 -6.64 7.17
N ILE A 97 -23.69 -6.34 6.99
CA ILE A 97 -22.72 -6.14 8.05
C ILE A 97 -21.86 -4.91 7.74
N GLY A 98 -21.54 -4.14 8.76
CA GLY A 98 -20.67 -2.98 8.68
C GLY A 98 -19.67 -2.92 9.84
N GLY A 99 -18.55 -2.25 9.61
CA GLY A 99 -17.51 -2.03 10.62
C GLY A 99 -16.74 -0.76 10.35
N GLU A 100 -16.04 -0.27 11.36
CA GLU A 100 -15.23 0.92 11.25
C GLU A 100 -13.92 0.78 12.03
N ASN A 101 -12.82 1.24 11.42
CA ASN A 101 -11.56 1.50 12.10
C ASN A 101 -11.26 2.99 12.04
N VAL A 102 -10.86 3.56 13.16
CA VAL A 102 -10.35 4.93 13.24
C VAL A 102 -9.00 4.92 13.94
N GLY A 103 -8.12 5.83 13.54
CA GLY A 103 -6.80 5.91 14.13
C GLY A 103 -6.01 7.14 13.71
N VAL A 104 -4.93 7.39 14.44
CA VAL A 104 -3.98 8.46 14.19
C VAL A 104 -2.55 7.98 14.40
N ALA A 105 -1.65 8.31 13.48
CA ALA A 105 -0.21 8.03 13.59
C ALA A 105 0.61 9.00 12.73
N SER A 106 1.92 8.99 12.92
CA SER A 106 2.86 9.83 12.17
C SER A 106 3.12 9.34 10.74
N SER A 107 2.77 8.08 10.42
CA SER A 107 2.79 7.54 9.07
C SER A 107 1.61 6.59 8.84
N LEU A 108 1.24 6.40 7.56
CA LEU A 108 0.15 5.47 7.20
C LEU A 108 0.57 4.01 7.36
N ALA A 109 1.85 3.70 7.18
CA ALA A 109 2.38 2.35 7.39
C ALA A 109 2.35 1.97 8.87
N ASP A 110 2.85 2.85 9.76
CA ASP A 110 2.78 2.61 11.20
C ASP A 110 1.32 2.46 11.67
N LEU A 111 0.40 3.23 11.09
CA LEU A 111 -1.02 3.14 11.44
C LEU A 111 -1.62 1.79 11.04
N GLU A 112 -1.27 1.27 9.85
CA GLU A 112 -1.73 -0.05 9.42
C GLU A 112 -1.16 -1.15 10.32
N ASP A 113 0.14 -1.08 10.65
CA ASP A 113 0.76 -2.00 11.62
C ASP A 113 0.03 -1.97 12.98
N MET A 114 -0.34 -0.78 13.47
CA MET A 114 -1.11 -0.62 14.70
C MET A 114 -2.52 -1.24 14.57
N PHE A 115 -3.20 -1.08 13.45
CA PHE A 115 -4.49 -1.72 13.19
C PHE A 115 -4.36 -3.24 13.18
N MET A 116 -3.33 -3.76 12.52
CA MET A 116 -3.09 -5.20 12.47
C MET A 116 -2.61 -5.79 13.80
N ALA A 117 -1.94 -5.02 14.64
CA ALA A 117 -1.59 -5.43 16.01
C ALA A 117 -2.81 -5.47 16.93
N SER A 118 -3.81 -4.62 16.70
CA SER A 118 -5.02 -4.51 17.49
C SER A 118 -6.08 -5.57 17.07
N ALA A 119 -6.47 -6.45 17.98
CA ALA A 119 -7.42 -7.52 17.68
C ALA A 119 -8.79 -7.02 17.14
N PRO A 120 -9.41 -5.93 17.66
CA PRO A 120 -10.65 -5.40 17.11
C PRO A 120 -10.47 -4.88 15.68
N HIS A 121 -9.45 -4.06 15.43
CA HIS A 121 -9.20 -3.46 14.12
C HIS A 121 -8.85 -4.53 13.07
N ARG A 122 -7.95 -5.47 13.42
CA ARG A 122 -7.58 -6.60 12.57
C ARG A 122 -8.79 -7.47 12.19
N ARG A 123 -9.75 -7.67 13.10
CA ARG A 123 -10.99 -8.41 12.78
C ARG A 123 -11.76 -7.73 11.66
N ASN A 124 -11.86 -6.41 11.67
CA ASN A 124 -12.51 -5.68 10.59
C ASN A 124 -11.74 -5.84 9.28
N ILE A 125 -10.41 -5.61 9.29
CA ILE A 125 -9.58 -5.71 8.08
C ILE A 125 -9.69 -7.12 7.46
N LEU A 126 -9.66 -8.18 8.26
CA LEU A 126 -9.64 -9.56 7.79
C LEU A 126 -11.02 -10.23 7.72
N ASN A 127 -12.11 -9.50 7.98
CA ASN A 127 -13.45 -10.06 7.89
C ASN A 127 -13.77 -10.52 6.47
N ARG A 128 -14.27 -11.75 6.34
CA ARG A 128 -14.63 -12.38 5.05
C ARG A 128 -15.97 -11.91 4.50
N GLU A 129 -16.81 -11.39 5.36
CA GLU A 129 -18.15 -10.93 5.00
C GLU A 129 -18.12 -9.52 4.40
N PHE A 130 -16.99 -8.81 4.50
CA PHE A 130 -16.80 -7.53 3.82
C PHE A 130 -16.29 -7.72 2.39
N ASP A 131 -16.87 -6.99 1.45
CA ASP A 131 -16.47 -6.93 0.05
C ASP A 131 -16.18 -5.50 -0.43
N HIS A 132 -16.58 -4.48 0.36
CA HIS A 132 -16.33 -3.08 0.10
C HIS A 132 -15.71 -2.37 1.31
N PHE A 133 -15.00 -1.30 1.02
CA PHE A 133 -14.51 -0.38 2.03
C PHE A 133 -14.46 1.06 1.52
N ALA A 134 -14.48 1.99 2.46
CA ALA A 134 -14.24 3.41 2.20
C ALA A 134 -13.07 3.88 3.06
N VAL A 135 -12.24 4.76 2.51
CA VAL A 135 -11.03 5.25 3.19
C VAL A 135 -11.00 6.77 3.17
N GLY A 136 -10.96 7.36 4.33
CA GLY A 136 -10.73 8.78 4.56
C GLY A 136 -9.40 9.00 5.24
N VAL A 137 -8.59 9.92 4.72
CA VAL A 137 -7.32 10.31 5.32
C VAL A 137 -7.18 11.83 5.29
N VAL A 138 -6.80 12.40 6.42
CA VAL A 138 -6.43 13.79 6.58
C VAL A 138 -5.09 13.87 7.29
N GLN A 139 -4.23 14.78 6.85
CA GLN A 139 -2.99 15.10 7.56
C GLN A 139 -3.16 16.42 8.31
N SER A 140 -2.92 16.40 9.62
CA SER A 140 -2.94 17.57 10.48
C SER A 140 -1.86 17.44 11.56
N ASP A 141 -1.15 18.52 11.81
CA ASP A 141 -0.11 18.65 12.84
C ASP A 141 0.92 17.49 12.81
N GLY A 142 1.35 17.11 11.59
CA GLY A 142 2.34 16.07 11.38
C GLY A 142 1.79 14.63 11.49
N ASN A 143 0.49 14.46 11.80
CA ASN A 143 -0.16 13.16 11.94
C ASN A 143 -1.17 12.91 10.82
N PHE A 144 -1.40 11.64 10.52
CA PHE A 144 -2.46 11.17 9.63
C PHE A 144 -3.63 10.66 10.47
N TRP A 145 -4.79 11.28 10.28
CA TRP A 145 -6.06 10.89 10.86
C TRP A 145 -6.82 10.07 9.84
N VAL A 146 -7.24 8.87 10.22
CA VAL A 146 -7.79 7.89 9.27
C VAL A 146 -9.11 7.33 9.78
N THR A 147 -10.05 7.23 8.84
CA THR A 147 -11.32 6.51 9.00
C THR A 147 -11.43 5.48 7.89
N ILE A 148 -11.66 4.23 8.25
CA ILE A 148 -11.92 3.14 7.31
C ILE A 148 -13.29 2.57 7.66
N ILE A 149 -14.22 2.60 6.69
CA ILE A 149 -15.54 1.98 6.83
C ILE A 149 -15.57 0.74 5.96
N PHE A 150 -15.97 -0.38 6.53
CA PHE A 150 -16.12 -1.66 5.87
C PHE A 150 -17.58 -2.04 5.77
N TYR A 151 -18.00 -2.74 4.69
CA TYR A 151 -19.32 -3.33 4.57
C TYR A 151 -19.37 -4.48 3.56
N GLY A 152 -20.41 -5.35 3.70
CA GLY A 152 -20.70 -6.47 2.81
C GLY A 152 -22.08 -7.03 3.03
#